data_243479736ed2a34ad2385f676bc31d76
#
_entry.id   243479736ed2a34ad2385f676bc31d76
#
_cell.length_a   1.000
_cell.length_b   1.000
_cell.length_c   1.000
_cell.angle_alpha   90.00
_cell.angle_beta   90.00
_cell.angle_gamma   90.00
#
_symmetry.space_group_name_H-M   'P 1'
#
loop_
_entity.id
_entity.type
_entity.pdbx_description
1 polymer ?
#
loop_
_entity_poly.entity_id
_entity_poly.type
_entity_poly.pdbx_seq_one_letter_code
_entity_poly.pdbx_strand_id
1 'polypeptide(L)'
;ISGSLKVLVTDDGEDLSVAFRRWRAAWSYTRPGKLKVEWRDGHTSEIEVVLADADPLPSSFVGLHVMEDQIKWENFSGVWTGGVRTYTGNVTVTVPGDLPPKMRLRWDGRSTGFTLPSGLSVSLAQGPGTRWIDLERGMQGQVTDANGNVDSGTWSSLRGVLVGETLQPHTKNSFQLGAGLTLEVVPRYLSPWR
;
A
#
# COMPACT_ATOMS: atom_id res chain seq x y z
N ILE A 1 9.05 12.02 6.27
CA ILE A 1 8.68 13.07 5.29
C ILE A 1 7.54 13.87 5.85
N SER A 2 7.58 15.19 5.64
CA SER A 2 6.51 16.11 5.95
C SER A 2 6.08 16.86 4.69
N GLY A 3 4.87 17.37 4.68
CA GLY A 3 4.36 18.20 3.61
C GLY A 3 3.23 19.12 4.09
N SER A 4 2.78 19.99 3.23
CA SER A 4 1.62 20.82 3.47
C SER A 4 0.63 20.73 2.30
N LEU A 5 -0.64 20.83 2.62
CA LEU A 5 -1.71 20.99 1.65
C LEU A 5 -2.40 22.32 1.91
N LYS A 6 -2.53 23.12 0.85
CA LYS A 6 -3.31 24.33 0.81
C LYS A 6 -4.52 24.06 -0.07
N VAL A 7 -5.71 24.16 0.48
CA VAL A 7 -6.96 23.82 -0.18
C VAL A 7 -7.96 24.95 -0.10
N LEU A 8 -8.87 24.97 -1.05
CA LEU A 8 -10.06 25.81 -1.00
C LEU A 8 -11.24 24.91 -0.65
N VAL A 9 -11.88 25.16 0.47
CA VAL A 9 -13.14 24.52 0.85
C VAL A 9 -14.28 25.39 0.37
N THR A 10 -15.18 24.80 -0.40
CA THR A 10 -16.34 25.49 -1.00
C THR A 10 -17.64 24.97 -0.40
N ASP A 11 -18.69 25.77 -0.49
CA ASP A 11 -20.01 25.42 0.04
C ASP A 11 -20.80 24.43 -0.82
N ASP A 12 -20.48 24.31 -2.13
CA ASP A 12 -21.05 23.34 -3.11
C ASP A 12 -22.48 22.85 -2.81
N GLY A 13 -23.36 23.73 -2.33
CA GLY A 13 -24.76 23.41 -1.99
C GLY A 13 -25.01 22.97 -0.55
N GLU A 14 -24.02 23.00 0.32
CA GLU A 14 -24.13 22.85 1.77
C GLU A 14 -23.54 24.08 2.49
N ASP A 15 -23.84 24.23 3.77
CA ASP A 15 -23.22 25.29 4.58
C ASP A 15 -21.70 25.13 4.64
N LEU A 16 -20.95 26.22 4.35
CA LEU A 16 -19.48 26.19 4.35
C LEU A 16 -18.91 25.68 5.68
N SER A 17 -19.54 25.99 6.81
CA SER A 17 -19.10 25.51 8.11
C SER A 17 -19.22 23.99 8.26
N VAL A 18 -20.16 23.36 7.58
CA VAL A 18 -20.35 21.90 7.54
C VAL A 18 -19.28 21.28 6.67
N ALA A 19 -19.08 21.81 5.44
CA ALA A 19 -18.03 21.36 4.52
C ALA A 19 -16.65 21.45 5.18
N PHE A 20 -16.35 22.58 5.85
CA PHE A 20 -15.09 22.80 6.54
C PHE A 20 -14.87 21.83 7.71
N ARG A 21 -15.89 21.62 8.55
CA ARG A 21 -15.79 20.63 9.64
C ARG A 21 -15.58 19.22 9.15
N ARG A 22 -16.26 18.82 8.06
CA ARG A 22 -16.04 17.51 7.42
C ARG A 22 -14.62 17.35 6.90
N TRP A 23 -14.08 18.37 6.24
CA TRP A 23 -12.69 18.42 5.80
C TRP A 23 -11.73 18.22 6.98
N ARG A 24 -11.88 19.01 8.04
CA ARG A 24 -11.02 18.94 9.23
C ARG A 24 -11.17 17.61 9.98
N ALA A 25 -12.35 17.01 10.02
CA ALA A 25 -12.59 15.72 10.66
C ALA A 25 -11.91 14.53 9.94
N ALA A 26 -11.53 14.68 8.67
CA ALA A 26 -10.78 13.68 7.93
C ALA A 26 -9.32 13.56 8.42
N TRP A 27 -8.83 14.52 9.19
CA TRP A 27 -7.45 14.59 9.65
C TRP A 27 -7.33 14.26 11.13
N SER A 28 -6.31 13.50 11.50
CA SER A 28 -6.08 13.12 12.92
C SER A 28 -4.59 13.27 13.28
N TYR A 29 -4.34 13.79 14.47
CA TYR A 29 -3.00 13.89 15.07
C TYR A 29 -2.44 12.53 15.54
N THR A 30 -3.31 11.56 15.78
CA THR A 30 -2.93 10.30 16.44
C THR A 30 -3.21 9.06 15.60
N ARG A 31 -4.14 9.13 14.67
CA ARG A 31 -4.52 8.01 13.81
C ARG A 31 -4.06 8.28 12.38
N PRO A 32 -3.20 7.43 11.82
CA PRO A 32 -2.81 7.57 10.42
C PRO A 32 -4.02 7.48 9.50
N GLY A 33 -4.08 8.40 8.54
CA GLY A 33 -4.98 8.38 7.41
C GLY A 33 -4.19 8.13 6.12
N LYS A 34 -4.88 7.92 5.00
CA LYS A 34 -4.25 7.77 3.69
C LYS A 34 -4.42 9.05 2.88
N LEU A 35 -3.29 9.63 2.48
CA LEU A 35 -3.26 10.66 1.44
C LEU A 35 -3.05 9.96 0.10
N LYS A 36 -4.04 10.07 -0.79
CA LYS A 36 -4.00 9.54 -2.15
C LYS A 36 -3.84 10.67 -3.14
N VAL A 37 -2.86 10.54 -4.02
CA VAL A 37 -2.70 11.39 -5.20
C VAL A 37 -3.10 10.58 -6.43
N GLU A 38 -3.96 11.14 -7.25
CA GLU A 38 -4.44 10.52 -8.49
C GLU A 38 -4.16 11.46 -9.66
N TRP A 39 -3.53 10.93 -10.71
CA TRP A 39 -3.21 11.66 -11.92
C TRP A 39 -4.28 11.45 -12.99
N ARG A 40 -4.31 12.34 -13.97
CA ARG A 40 -5.26 12.27 -15.09
C ARG A 40 -5.15 11.00 -15.93
N ASP A 41 -4.00 10.35 -15.94
CA ASP A 41 -3.75 9.06 -16.61
C ASP A 41 -4.21 7.83 -15.79
N GLY A 42 -4.85 8.07 -14.63
CA GLY A 42 -5.31 7.03 -13.72
C GLY A 42 -4.22 6.45 -12.82
N HIS A 43 -2.99 6.93 -12.91
CA HIS A 43 -1.94 6.55 -11.95
C HIS A 43 -2.28 7.05 -10.56
N THR A 44 -2.04 6.23 -9.55
CA THR A 44 -2.29 6.58 -8.15
C THR A 44 -1.08 6.32 -7.28
N SER A 45 -0.85 7.20 -6.32
CA SER A 45 0.13 7.00 -5.24
C SER A 45 -0.51 7.30 -3.90
N GLU A 46 -0.21 6.50 -2.91
CA GLU A 46 -0.73 6.64 -1.56
C GLU A 46 0.40 6.72 -0.55
N ILE A 47 0.20 7.47 0.50
CA ILE A 47 1.08 7.55 1.68
C ILE A 47 0.23 7.63 2.95
N GLU A 48 0.66 6.95 4.00
CA GLU A 48 0.03 7.11 5.32
C GLU A 48 0.53 8.38 5.99
N VAL A 49 -0.38 9.21 6.46
CA VAL A 49 -0.07 10.51 7.07
C VAL A 49 -0.81 10.74 8.37
N VAL A 50 -0.21 11.49 9.27
CA VAL A 50 -0.86 12.08 10.44
C VAL A 50 -0.85 13.60 10.29
N LEU A 51 -1.84 14.27 10.90
CA LEU A 51 -1.85 15.71 10.97
C LEU A 51 -0.72 16.16 11.91
N ALA A 52 0.13 17.07 11.45
CA ALA A 52 1.19 17.67 12.26
C ALA A 52 0.76 19.04 12.78
N ASP A 53 0.11 19.84 11.92
CA ASP A 53 -0.35 21.19 12.25
C ASP A 53 -1.47 21.60 11.30
N ALA A 54 -2.28 22.55 11.70
CA ALA A 54 -3.36 23.10 10.89
C ALA A 54 -3.61 24.55 11.26
N ASP A 55 -4.06 25.35 10.30
CA ASP A 55 -4.46 26.74 10.58
C ASP A 55 -5.53 26.81 11.68
N PRO A 56 -5.55 27.88 12.46
CA PRO A 56 -6.61 28.11 13.45
C PRO A 56 -7.99 28.02 12.81
N LEU A 57 -8.96 27.52 13.56
CA LEU A 57 -10.35 27.53 13.10
C LEU A 57 -10.83 28.98 12.93
N PRO A 58 -11.55 29.29 11.85
CA PRO A 58 -12.11 30.61 11.64
C PRO A 58 -13.13 30.95 12.73
N SER A 59 -13.16 32.21 13.13
CA SER A 59 -14.10 32.70 14.16
C SER A 59 -15.54 32.79 13.63
N SER A 60 -15.74 32.92 12.33
CA SER A 60 -17.05 33.02 11.68
C SER A 60 -17.00 32.52 10.25
N PHE A 61 -18.10 31.94 9.79
CA PHE A 61 -18.33 31.53 8.38
C PHE A 61 -19.41 32.38 7.68
N VAL A 62 -19.96 33.38 8.38
CA VAL A 62 -21.06 34.17 7.86
C VAL A 62 -20.67 34.94 6.60
N GLY A 63 -21.44 34.75 5.52
CA GLY A 63 -21.22 35.44 4.23
C GLY A 63 -20.05 34.92 3.43
N LEU A 64 -19.43 33.82 3.81
CA LEU A 64 -18.37 33.16 3.06
C LEU A 64 -18.92 32.00 2.25
N HIS A 65 -18.50 31.89 1.00
CA HIS A 65 -18.79 30.76 0.09
C HIS A 65 -17.57 29.90 -0.19
N VAL A 66 -16.40 30.40 0.17
CA VAL A 66 -15.12 29.70 0.03
C VAL A 66 -14.20 30.11 1.16
N MET A 67 -13.40 29.15 1.61
CA MET A 67 -12.37 29.39 2.61
C MET A 67 -11.10 28.62 2.26
N GLU A 68 -9.98 29.33 2.37
CA GLU A 68 -8.67 28.71 2.26
C GLU A 68 -8.31 28.05 3.60
N ASP A 69 -7.74 26.85 3.52
CA ASP A 69 -7.22 26.12 4.66
C ASP A 69 -5.85 25.53 4.35
N GLN A 70 -4.97 25.57 5.33
CA GLN A 70 -3.66 24.93 5.22
C GLN A 70 -3.48 23.94 6.35
N ILE A 71 -3.10 22.73 5.97
CA ILE A 71 -2.71 21.68 6.90
C ILE A 71 -1.28 21.24 6.63
N LYS A 72 -0.56 20.88 7.68
CA LYS A 72 0.73 20.21 7.59
C LYS A 72 0.56 18.76 8.03
N TRP A 73 1.20 17.88 7.35
CA TRP A 73 1.16 16.46 7.64
C TRP A 73 2.55 15.87 7.73
N GLU A 74 2.64 14.77 8.45
CA GLU A 74 3.87 13.98 8.60
C GLU A 74 3.62 12.53 8.25
N ASN A 75 4.66 11.91 7.69
CA ASN A 75 4.72 10.48 7.46
C ASN A 75 6.04 9.94 8.00
N PHE A 76 5.98 8.85 8.75
CA PHE A 76 7.14 8.25 9.40
C PHE A 76 7.89 7.26 8.48
N SER A 77 7.25 6.68 7.49
CA SER A 77 7.88 5.72 6.58
C SER A 77 8.70 6.38 5.47
N GLY A 78 8.33 7.59 5.08
CA GLY A 78 8.95 8.30 3.96
C GLY A 78 8.70 7.70 2.58
N VAL A 79 7.73 6.78 2.44
CA VAL A 79 7.54 5.97 1.25
C VAL A 79 6.13 6.09 0.72
N TRP A 80 6.02 6.47 -0.55
CA TRP A 80 4.79 6.40 -1.33
C TRP A 80 4.62 5.02 -1.94
N THR A 81 3.40 4.52 -1.97
CA THR A 81 3.06 3.23 -2.58
C THR A 81 2.16 3.45 -3.79
N GLY A 82 2.45 2.76 -4.88
CA GLY A 82 1.59 2.74 -6.05
C GLY A 82 0.46 1.72 -5.93
N GLY A 83 -0.38 1.64 -6.97
CA GLY A 83 -1.43 0.63 -7.05
C GLY A 83 -0.88 -0.80 -7.08
N VAL A 84 -1.64 -1.73 -6.51
CA VAL A 84 -1.30 -3.16 -6.53
C VAL A 84 -1.34 -3.68 -7.96
N ARG A 85 -0.27 -4.34 -8.39
CA ARG A 85 -0.18 -5.08 -9.67
C ARG A 85 -0.26 -6.56 -9.40
N THR A 86 -1.06 -7.28 -10.18
CA THR A 86 -1.28 -8.72 -10.01
C THR A 86 -0.78 -9.51 -11.21
N TYR A 87 -0.16 -10.65 -10.94
CA TYR A 87 0.41 -11.53 -11.97
C TYR A 87 0.12 -13.00 -11.63
N THR A 88 -0.05 -13.81 -12.66
CA THR A 88 -0.29 -15.26 -12.53
C THR A 88 0.56 -16.03 -13.54
N GLY A 89 0.82 -17.32 -13.29
CA GLY A 89 1.57 -18.19 -14.18
C GLY A 89 3.05 -17.81 -14.30
N ASN A 90 3.67 -18.18 -15.41
CA ASN A 90 5.06 -17.82 -15.69
C ASN A 90 5.11 -16.37 -16.17
N VAL A 91 5.73 -15.49 -15.40
CA VAL A 91 5.73 -14.05 -15.70
C VAL A 91 7.09 -13.41 -15.46
N THR A 92 7.45 -12.48 -16.33
CA THR A 92 8.58 -11.58 -16.13
C THR A 92 8.05 -10.20 -15.75
N VAL A 93 8.39 -9.76 -14.54
CA VAL A 93 7.92 -8.51 -13.95
C VAL A 93 9.03 -7.47 -13.98
N THR A 94 8.73 -6.29 -14.48
CA THR A 94 9.56 -5.09 -14.31
C THR A 94 8.79 -4.12 -13.43
N VAL A 95 9.30 -3.84 -12.25
CA VAL A 95 8.62 -3.00 -11.26
C VAL A 95 9.11 -1.57 -11.39
N PRO A 96 8.24 -0.59 -11.62
CA PRO A 96 8.60 0.82 -11.51
C PRO A 96 8.76 1.18 -10.03
N GLY A 97 9.44 2.27 -9.76
CA GLY A 97 9.63 2.80 -8.40
C GLY A 97 11.08 3.10 -8.11
N ASP A 98 11.33 3.67 -6.95
CA ASP A 98 12.67 4.05 -6.49
C ASP A 98 13.23 3.04 -5.50
N LEU A 99 12.36 2.28 -4.88
CA LEU A 99 12.66 1.35 -3.80
C LEU A 99 12.19 -0.07 -4.17
N PRO A 100 12.79 -1.11 -3.58
CA PRO A 100 12.28 -2.46 -3.70
C PRO A 100 10.78 -2.52 -3.38
N PRO A 101 9.95 -3.13 -4.25
CA PRO A 101 8.50 -3.19 -4.05
C PRO A 101 8.14 -4.06 -2.84
N LYS A 102 6.94 -3.86 -2.30
CA LYS A 102 6.32 -4.88 -1.44
C LYS A 102 5.76 -5.99 -2.31
N MET A 103 5.93 -7.23 -1.85
CA MET A 103 5.46 -8.39 -2.58
C MET A 103 4.82 -9.41 -1.66
N ARG A 104 3.73 -9.99 -2.14
CA ARG A 104 3.12 -11.15 -1.50
C ARG A 104 2.48 -12.08 -2.52
N LEU A 105 2.38 -13.35 -2.20
CA LEU A 105 1.61 -14.32 -2.96
C LEU A 105 0.23 -14.51 -2.32
N ARG A 106 -0.81 -14.30 -3.07
CA ARG A 106 -2.15 -14.79 -2.73
C ARG A 106 -2.24 -16.23 -3.20
N TRP A 107 -2.54 -17.14 -2.30
CA TRP A 107 -2.67 -18.56 -2.52
C TRP A 107 -4.10 -19.02 -2.18
N ASP A 108 -4.73 -19.80 -3.05
CA ASP A 108 -6.11 -20.26 -2.88
C ASP A 108 -6.25 -21.54 -2.03
N GLY A 109 -5.16 -22.07 -1.52
CA GLY A 109 -5.13 -23.25 -0.67
C GLY A 109 -4.89 -24.56 -1.41
N ARG A 110 -4.77 -24.58 -2.74
CA ARG A 110 -4.45 -25.82 -3.50
C ARG A 110 -2.99 -26.23 -3.26
N SER A 111 -2.73 -27.54 -3.37
CA SER A 111 -1.36 -28.03 -3.51
C SER A 111 -0.76 -27.47 -4.79
N THR A 112 0.37 -26.78 -4.69
CA THR A 112 1.00 -26.05 -5.79
C THR A 112 2.46 -25.74 -5.48
N GLY A 113 3.14 -24.98 -6.32
CA GLY A 113 4.50 -24.52 -6.08
C GLY A 113 4.82 -23.25 -6.85
N PHE A 114 5.91 -22.61 -6.49
CA PHE A 114 6.41 -21.42 -7.18
C PHE A 114 7.93 -21.39 -7.18
N THR A 115 8.49 -20.68 -8.15
CA THR A 115 9.92 -20.39 -8.21
C THR A 115 10.13 -18.88 -8.25
N LEU A 116 10.97 -18.39 -7.35
CA LEU A 116 11.36 -16.99 -7.22
C LEU A 116 12.48 -16.62 -8.22
N PRO A 117 12.72 -15.35 -8.51
CA PRO A 117 13.81 -14.89 -9.39
C PRO A 117 15.21 -15.36 -8.96
N SER A 118 15.43 -15.58 -7.68
CA SER A 118 16.66 -16.17 -7.14
C SER A 118 16.88 -17.63 -7.52
N GLY A 119 15.86 -18.29 -8.13
CA GLY A 119 15.87 -19.73 -8.41
C GLY A 119 15.34 -20.58 -7.25
N LEU A 120 15.00 -19.99 -6.12
CA LEU A 120 14.41 -20.74 -5.00
C LEU A 120 13.03 -21.27 -5.40
N SER A 121 12.86 -22.59 -5.34
CA SER A 121 11.59 -23.26 -5.58
C SER A 121 10.97 -23.73 -4.28
N VAL A 122 9.70 -23.43 -4.08
CA VAL A 122 8.92 -23.75 -2.88
C VAL A 122 7.68 -24.53 -3.28
N SER A 123 7.42 -25.63 -2.57
CA SER A 123 6.18 -26.42 -2.72
C SER A 123 5.23 -26.09 -1.56
N LEU A 124 3.97 -25.88 -1.89
CA LEU A 124 2.88 -25.65 -0.96
C LEU A 124 1.97 -26.90 -0.93
N ALA A 125 1.84 -27.53 0.22
CA ALA A 125 0.84 -28.56 0.42
C ALA A 125 -0.57 -27.96 0.43
N GLN A 126 -1.61 -28.78 0.35
CA GLN A 126 -2.97 -28.29 0.47
C GLN A 126 -3.20 -27.59 1.81
N GLY A 127 -3.73 -26.37 1.75
CA GLY A 127 -3.99 -25.51 2.90
C GLY A 127 -5.47 -25.24 3.14
N PRO A 128 -5.81 -24.52 4.21
CA PRO A 128 -7.19 -24.31 4.67
C PRO A 128 -7.95 -23.20 3.89
N GLY A 129 -7.61 -22.91 2.65
CA GLY A 129 -8.23 -21.87 1.83
C GLY A 129 -7.31 -20.68 1.57
N THR A 130 -7.90 -19.54 1.19
CA THR A 130 -7.12 -18.38 0.75
C THR A 130 -6.20 -17.83 1.84
N ARG A 131 -4.93 -17.66 1.49
CA ARG A 131 -3.85 -17.13 2.34
C ARG A 131 -2.98 -16.15 1.55
N TRP A 132 -2.30 -15.27 2.29
CA TRP A 132 -1.26 -14.39 1.75
C TRP A 132 0.08 -14.78 2.36
N ILE A 133 1.07 -15.01 1.52
CA ILE A 133 2.43 -15.35 1.89
C ILE A 133 3.28 -14.12 1.59
N ASP A 134 3.86 -13.52 2.61
CA ASP A 134 4.74 -12.36 2.46
C ASP A 134 6.08 -12.78 1.88
N LEU A 135 6.52 -12.13 0.80
CA LEU A 135 7.79 -12.41 0.14
C LEU A 135 8.91 -11.44 0.55
N GLU A 136 8.65 -10.46 1.41
CA GLU A 136 9.70 -9.57 1.89
C GLU A 136 10.71 -10.34 2.77
N ARG A 137 12.00 -10.08 2.61
CA ARG A 137 13.08 -10.81 3.31
C ARG A 137 12.92 -10.80 4.83
N GLY A 138 12.49 -9.70 5.42
CA GLY A 138 12.30 -9.57 6.87
C GLY A 138 11.16 -10.42 7.42
N MET A 139 10.20 -10.80 6.59
CA MET A 139 8.97 -11.50 7.01
C MET A 139 9.09 -13.03 6.96
N GLN A 140 10.17 -13.58 6.37
CA GLN A 140 10.45 -15.01 6.31
C GLN A 140 9.25 -15.87 5.86
N GLY A 141 8.54 -15.42 4.84
CA GLY A 141 7.37 -16.13 4.33
C GLY A 141 6.18 -16.15 5.29
N GLN A 142 6.00 -15.11 6.10
CA GLN A 142 4.84 -15.02 7.00
C GLN A 142 3.54 -15.25 6.23
N VAL A 143 2.67 -16.07 6.80
CA VAL A 143 1.37 -16.41 6.20
C VAL A 143 0.26 -15.76 7.00
N THR A 144 -0.69 -15.10 6.30
CA THR A 144 -1.87 -14.50 6.92
C THR A 144 -3.14 -14.98 6.23
N ASP A 145 -4.25 -15.01 6.99
CA ASP A 145 -5.60 -15.25 6.46
C ASP A 145 -6.21 -13.99 5.82
N ALA A 146 -7.45 -14.08 5.36
CA ALA A 146 -8.18 -12.97 4.76
C ALA A 146 -8.47 -11.80 5.73
N ASN A 147 -8.39 -12.04 7.04
CA ASN A 147 -8.60 -11.03 8.07
C ASN A 147 -7.27 -10.41 8.55
N GLY A 148 -6.14 -10.84 7.98
CA GLY A 148 -4.80 -10.40 8.38
C GLY A 148 -4.24 -11.13 9.62
N ASN A 149 -4.93 -12.17 10.14
CA ASN A 149 -4.41 -12.95 11.25
C ASN A 149 -3.31 -13.90 10.77
N VAL A 150 -2.27 -14.07 11.57
CA VAL A 150 -1.16 -14.96 11.26
C VAL A 150 -1.60 -16.43 11.33
N ASP A 151 -1.42 -17.16 10.21
CA ASP A 151 -1.56 -18.62 10.16
C ASP A 151 -0.23 -19.27 10.54
N SER A 152 -0.04 -19.49 11.84
CA SER A 152 1.20 -20.04 12.41
C SER A 152 1.49 -21.46 11.92
N GLY A 153 0.46 -22.25 11.64
CA GLY A 153 0.60 -23.63 11.15
C GLY A 153 1.23 -23.67 9.76
N THR A 154 0.65 -22.95 8.82
CA THR A 154 1.19 -22.86 7.44
C THR A 154 2.52 -22.14 7.44
N TRP A 155 2.67 -21.04 8.21
CA TRP A 155 3.93 -20.31 8.28
C TRP A 155 5.09 -21.16 8.82
N SER A 156 4.87 -21.98 9.84
CA SER A 156 5.92 -22.84 10.39
C SER A 156 6.51 -23.82 9.37
N SER A 157 5.71 -24.27 8.40
CA SER A 157 6.18 -25.14 7.32
C SER A 157 7.05 -24.43 6.28
N LEU A 158 6.95 -23.09 6.18
CA LEU A 158 7.74 -22.26 5.26
C LEU A 158 9.00 -21.68 5.92
N ARG A 159 9.07 -21.67 7.24
CA ARG A 159 10.23 -21.17 7.98
C ARG A 159 11.50 -21.95 7.60
N GLY A 160 12.56 -21.21 7.28
CA GLY A 160 13.83 -21.78 6.85
C GLY A 160 13.85 -22.30 5.41
N VAL A 161 12.69 -22.44 4.76
CA VAL A 161 12.57 -22.78 3.33
C VAL A 161 12.41 -21.48 2.51
N LEU A 162 11.49 -20.62 2.89
CA LEU A 162 11.24 -19.35 2.21
C LEU A 162 11.96 -18.19 2.93
N VAL A 163 13.05 -17.72 2.33
CA VAL A 163 13.85 -16.59 2.86
C VAL A 163 13.29 -15.24 2.42
N GLY A 164 12.42 -15.24 1.43
CA GLY A 164 11.92 -14.04 0.77
C GLY A 164 12.84 -13.53 -0.34
N GLU A 165 12.39 -12.53 -1.06
CA GLU A 165 13.05 -11.98 -2.24
C GLU A 165 13.12 -10.46 -2.14
N THR A 166 14.13 -9.86 -2.76
CA THR A 166 14.24 -8.41 -2.91
C THR A 166 14.42 -8.08 -4.38
N LEU A 167 13.38 -7.54 -5.00
CA LEU A 167 13.48 -7.09 -6.38
C LEU A 167 14.14 -5.71 -6.46
N GLN A 168 15.02 -5.56 -7.42
CA GLN A 168 15.53 -4.22 -7.75
C GLN A 168 14.53 -3.51 -8.68
N PRO A 169 14.23 -2.24 -8.44
CA PRO A 169 13.42 -1.44 -9.36
C PRO A 169 14.01 -1.45 -10.77
N HIS A 170 13.15 -1.35 -11.78
CA HIS A 170 13.50 -1.29 -13.21
C HIS A 170 14.25 -2.51 -13.78
N THR A 171 14.46 -3.56 -13.00
CA THR A 171 15.05 -4.82 -13.49
C THR A 171 13.98 -5.84 -13.86
N LYS A 172 14.32 -6.75 -14.79
CA LYS A 172 13.46 -7.86 -15.16
C LYS A 172 13.62 -9.00 -14.16
N ASN A 173 12.52 -9.45 -13.58
CA ASN A 173 12.49 -10.51 -12.58
C ASN A 173 11.49 -11.58 -13.01
N SER A 174 11.93 -12.82 -13.17
CA SER A 174 11.08 -13.91 -13.66
C SER A 174 10.59 -14.78 -12.51
N PHE A 175 9.27 -14.99 -12.46
CA PHE A 175 8.60 -15.88 -11.54
C PHE A 175 7.94 -17.02 -12.28
N GLN A 176 7.91 -18.20 -11.66
CA GLN A 176 7.07 -19.31 -12.08
C GLN A 176 6.04 -19.57 -10.99
N LEU A 177 4.78 -19.34 -11.30
CA LEU A 177 3.68 -19.47 -10.33
C LEU A 177 2.77 -20.62 -10.77
N GLY A 178 2.63 -21.59 -9.91
CA GLY A 178 1.71 -22.70 -10.14
C GLY A 178 0.23 -22.26 -10.03
N ALA A 179 -0.67 -23.16 -10.36
CA ALA A 179 -2.11 -22.92 -10.32
C ALA A 179 -2.57 -22.48 -8.92
N GLY A 180 -3.49 -21.52 -8.85
CA GLY A 180 -4.01 -21.01 -7.59
C GLY A 180 -3.14 -19.95 -6.90
N LEU A 181 -2.02 -19.55 -7.51
CA LEU A 181 -1.15 -18.48 -7.04
C LEU A 181 -1.33 -17.20 -7.85
N THR A 182 -1.37 -16.09 -7.14
CA THR A 182 -1.33 -14.73 -7.71
C THR A 182 -0.25 -13.94 -6.98
N LEU A 183 0.74 -13.44 -7.72
CA LEU A 183 1.72 -12.50 -7.20
C LEU A 183 1.13 -11.10 -7.16
N GLU A 184 1.14 -10.47 -6.01
CA GLU A 184 0.77 -9.08 -5.79
C GLU A 184 2.04 -8.27 -5.55
N VAL A 185 2.23 -7.22 -6.35
CA VAL A 185 3.41 -6.34 -6.30
C VAL A 185 2.94 -4.90 -6.12
N VAL A 186 3.45 -4.24 -5.08
CA VAL A 186 3.17 -2.83 -4.78
C VAL A 186 4.44 -2.02 -5.01
N PRO A 187 4.52 -1.21 -6.06
CA PRO A 187 5.64 -0.32 -6.29
C PRO A 187 5.81 0.68 -5.15
N ARG A 188 7.06 1.06 -4.86
CA ARG A 188 7.41 2.01 -3.80
C ARG A 188 8.23 3.16 -4.36
N TYR A 189 7.88 4.39 -3.96
CA TYR A 189 8.45 5.63 -4.47
C TYR A 189 8.91 6.53 -3.34
N LEU A 190 9.94 7.33 -3.61
CA LEU A 190 10.39 8.40 -2.71
C LEU A 190 9.58 9.69 -2.90
N SER A 191 8.88 9.80 -4.03
CA SER A 191 8.07 10.96 -4.38
C SER A 191 6.78 10.52 -5.09
N PRO A 192 5.64 11.22 -4.90
CA PRO A 192 4.43 10.94 -5.66
C PRO A 192 4.54 11.36 -7.15
N TRP A 193 5.47 12.24 -7.48
CA TRP A 193 5.57 12.93 -8.77
C TRP A 193 6.36 12.13 -9.82
N ARG A 194 5.90 10.93 -10.19
CA ARG A 194 6.57 10.11 -11.23
C ARG A 194 5.56 9.39 -12.13
#